data_d77c4a2113697393f7dac5fac1205638
#
_entry.id   d77c4a2113697393f7dac5fac1205638
#
_cell.length_a   1.000
_cell.length_b   1.000
_cell.length_c   1.000
_cell.angle_alpha   90.00
_cell.angle_beta   90.00
_cell.angle_gamma   90.00
#
_symmetry.space_group_name_H-M   'P 1'
#
loop_
_entity.id
_entity.type
_entity.pdbx_description
1 polymer ?
#
loop_
_entity_poly.entity_id
_entity_poly.type
_entity_poly.pdbx_seq_one_letter_code
_entity_poly.pdbx_strand_id
1 'polypeptide(L)' 'MLNSPLAALSQLWLARSYSRAGDKEKSQQTYANFLQLWKDADPDIPVFQQAKAEYAALH' A
#
# COMPACT_ATOMS: atom_id res chain seq x y z
N MET A 1 -16.14 -7.32 7.60
CA MET A 1 -15.83 -7.09 7.68
C MET A 1 -15.02 -6.91 7.31
N LEU A 2 -14.76 -6.61 7.06
CA LEU A 2 -14.10 -6.46 7.00
C LEU A 2 -13.15 -6.17 6.10
N ASN A 3 -12.70 -6.48 5.16
CA ASN A 3 -11.80 -6.29 4.07
C ASN A 3 -12.44 -5.55 2.93
N SER A 4 -12.98 -4.43 3.20
CA SER A 4 -13.56 -3.66 2.12
C SER A 4 -12.40 -3.09 1.29
N PRO A 5 -12.54 -3.07 -0.03
CA PRO A 5 -11.54 -2.46 -0.89
C PRO A 5 -11.26 -1.02 -0.51
N LEU A 6 -12.26 -0.36 0.04
CA LEU A 6 -12.12 1.03 0.44
C LEU A 6 -11.10 1.19 1.56
N ALA A 7 -11.12 0.29 2.53
CA ALA A 7 -10.17 0.34 3.63
C ALA A 7 -8.75 0.12 3.14
N ALA A 8 -8.57 -0.81 2.21
CA ALA A 8 -7.26 -1.07 1.64
C ALA A 8 -6.74 0.12 0.85
N LEU A 9 -7.63 0.76 0.08
CA LEU A 9 -7.23 1.94 -0.68
C LEU A 9 -6.84 3.09 0.23
N SER A 10 -7.49 3.21 1.39
CA SER A 10 -7.11 4.22 2.37
C SER A 10 -5.68 4.03 2.83
N GLN A 11 -5.26 2.80 3.03
CA GLN A 11 -3.89 2.50 3.42
C GLN A 11 -2.92 2.93 2.32
N LEU A 12 -3.26 2.67 1.07
CA LEU A 12 -2.39 3.04 -0.05
C LEU A 12 -2.24 4.56 -0.12
N TRP A 13 -3.35 5.29 0.00
CA TRP A 13 -3.28 6.75 -0.02
C TRP A 13 -2.46 7.29 1.13
N LEU A 14 -2.60 6.68 2.30
CA LEU A 14 -1.81 7.10 3.46
C LEU A 14 -0.33 6.86 3.21
N ALA A 15 0.02 5.71 2.65
CA ALA A 15 1.41 5.41 2.34
C ALA A 15 2.01 6.43 1.38
N ARG A 16 1.24 6.80 0.36
CA ARG A 16 1.69 7.81 -0.60
C ARG A 16 1.86 9.17 0.05
N SER A 17 0.95 9.51 0.97
CA SER A 17 1.05 10.77 1.68
C SER A 17 2.32 10.85 2.52
N TYR A 18 2.64 9.78 3.22
CA TYR A 18 3.88 9.72 3.98
C TYR A 18 5.10 9.87 3.07
N SER A 19 5.06 9.22 1.91
CA SER A 19 6.17 9.30 0.96
C SER A 19 6.38 10.75 0.50
N ARG A 20 5.29 11.44 0.21
CA ARG A 20 5.37 12.83 -0.23
C ARG A 20 5.87 13.75 0.88
N ALA A 21 5.52 13.41 2.11
CA ALA A 21 5.96 14.20 3.26
C ALA A 21 7.41 13.93 3.64
N GLY A 22 8.04 12.95 3.00
CA GLY A 22 9.41 12.61 3.31
C GLY A 22 9.55 11.64 4.47
N ASP A 23 8.44 11.11 4.96
CA ASP A 23 8.48 10.15 6.07
C ASP A 23 8.57 8.74 5.48
N LYS A 24 9.76 8.41 5.05
CA LYS A 24 10.02 7.16 4.35
C LYS A 24 9.70 5.93 5.21
N GLU A 25 10.04 6.02 6.47
CA GLU A 25 9.85 4.90 7.39
C GLU A 25 8.38 4.54 7.53
N LYS A 26 7.54 5.55 7.78
CA LYS A 26 6.11 5.32 7.91
C LYS A 26 5.49 4.91 6.58
N SER A 27 6.01 5.47 5.49
CA SER A 27 5.54 5.10 4.16
C SER A 27 5.79 3.62 3.91
N GLN A 28 6.99 3.15 4.16
CA GLN A 28 7.33 1.74 3.97
C GLN A 28 6.44 0.84 4.82
N GLN A 29 6.22 1.22 6.07
CA GLN A 29 5.40 0.43 6.97
C GLN A 29 3.95 0.36 6.48
N THR A 30 3.44 1.49 6.01
CA THR A 30 2.07 1.54 5.52
C THR A 30 1.90 0.75 4.23
N TYR A 31 2.87 0.83 3.32
CA TYR A 31 2.84 0.01 2.12
C TYR A 31 2.86 -1.47 2.48
N ALA A 32 3.71 -1.85 3.42
CA ALA A 32 3.78 -3.24 3.84
C ALA A 32 2.44 -3.73 4.39
N ASN A 33 1.77 -2.88 5.18
CA ASN A 33 0.44 -3.22 5.70
C ASN A 33 -0.56 -3.39 4.57
N PHE A 34 -0.53 -2.49 3.59
CA PHE A 34 -1.42 -2.58 2.45
C PHE A 34 -1.19 -3.90 1.69
N LEU A 35 0.06 -4.21 1.42
CA LEU A 35 0.38 -5.43 0.67
C LEU A 35 -0.03 -6.68 1.44
N GLN A 36 0.10 -6.62 2.75
CA GLN A 36 -0.29 -7.73 3.60
C GLN A 36 -1.80 -7.96 3.53
N LEU A 37 -2.56 -6.88 3.54
CA LEU A 37 -4.02 -6.96 3.46
C LEU A 37 -4.49 -7.57 2.15
N TRP A 38 -3.76 -7.31 1.07
CA TRP A 38 -4.17 -7.71 -0.26
C TRP A 38 -3.47 -8.94 -0.80
N LYS A 39 -2.53 -9.49 -0.05
CA LYS A 39 -1.76 -10.61 -0.57
C LYS A 39 -2.62 -11.84 -0.85
N ASP A 40 -3.72 -11.97 -0.10
CA ASP A 40 -4.65 -13.07 -0.31
C ASP A 40 -5.79 -12.72 -1.26
N ALA A 41 -5.82 -11.48 -1.71
CA ALA A 41 -6.79 -11.05 -2.71
C ALA A 41 -6.25 -11.41 -4.09
N ASP A 42 -6.80 -10.78 -5.10
CA ASP A 42 -6.40 -11.02 -6.49
C ASP A 42 -5.08 -10.29 -6.79
N PRO A 43 -3.98 -11.01 -6.99
CA PRO A 43 -2.69 -10.36 -7.26
C PRO A 43 -2.62 -9.68 -8.62
N ASP A 44 -3.61 -9.90 -9.48
CA ASP A 44 -3.62 -9.28 -10.80
C ASP A 44 -4.25 -7.89 -10.82
N ILE A 45 -4.72 -7.43 -9.67
CA ILE A 45 -5.33 -6.10 -9.58
C ILE A 45 -4.25 -5.04 -9.83
N PRO A 46 -4.48 -4.10 -10.79
CA PRO A 46 -3.47 -3.09 -11.11
C PRO A 46 -3.01 -2.26 -9.92
N VAL A 47 -3.91 -1.96 -9.00
CA VAL A 47 -3.56 -1.20 -7.81
C VAL A 47 -2.52 -1.94 -6.97
N PHE A 48 -2.68 -3.25 -6.85
CA PHE A 48 -1.73 -4.06 -6.11
C PHE A 48 -0.35 -4.02 -6.75
N GLN A 49 -0.31 -4.14 -8.08
CA GLN A 49 0.94 -4.10 -8.82
C GLN A 49 1.63 -2.75 -8.67
N GLN A 50 0.85 -1.69 -8.72
CA GLN A 50 1.37 -0.34 -8.54
C GLN A 50 1.96 -0.17 -7.14
N ALA A 51 1.26 -0.65 -6.14
CA ALA A 51 1.73 -0.53 -4.76
C ALA A 51 3.03 -1.29 -4.55
N LYS A 52 3.15 -2.46 -5.15
CA LYS A 52 4.37 -3.25 -5.06
C LYS A 52 5.54 -2.49 -5.68
N ALA A 53 5.31 -1.89 -6.84
CA ALA A 53 6.36 -1.13 -7.51
C ALA A 53 6.77 0.09 -6.69
N GLU A 54 5.79 0.79 -6.14
CA GLU A 54 6.06 1.97 -5.32
C GLU A 54 6.82 1.59 -4.06
N TYR A 55 6.44 0.48 -3.45
CA TYR A 55 7.11 0.00 -2.25
C TYR A 55 8.57 -0.33 -2.56
N ALA A 56 8.80 -1.01 -3.67
CA ALA A 56 10.17 -1.36 -4.07
C ALA A 56 11.01 -0.11 -4.33
N ALA A 57 10.39 0.92 -4.88
CA ALA A 57 11.09 2.16 -5.19
C ALA A 57 11.52 2.93 -3.95
N LEU A 58 10.92 2.63 -2.80
CA LEU A 58 11.27 3.29 -1.56
C LEU A 58 12.61 2.80 -0.98
N HIS A 59 13.08 1.67 -1.44
CA HIS A 59 14.35 1.11 -0.95
C HIS A 59 15.58 1.65 -1.70
#